data_0b13d6296ed65f58a63194236c67d43c
#
_entry.id   0b13d6296ed65f58a63194236c67d43c
#
_cell.length_a   1.000
_cell.length_b   1.000
_cell.length_c   1.000
_cell.angle_alpha   90.00
_cell.angle_beta   90.00
_cell.angle_gamma   90.00
#
_symmetry.space_group_name_H-M   'P 1'
#
loop_
_entity.id
_entity.type
_entity.pdbx_description
1 polymer ?
#
loop_
_entity_poly.entity_id
_entity_poly.type
_entity_poly.pdbx_seq_one_letter_code
_entity_poly.pdbx_strand_id
1 'polypeptide(L)'
;AWYTDIKMYDKNVSSDYMTILSADGVMVVIIVIFVTMFILMFYKMYTVPMRKVEKYLNNFSLGGKNEVLNDVGVEEVNDILSYINDMFDIMRSDAHKIVHTQGVLYEKEVEKQKILLYTYQMQIQPHFLYNTFGCINYFAIEYNAPEIIEITDSLTKILRYSVDSSAETRINDELSYIRWYMKIMMLRYPDKMELNIDVDDEVLELAVPGMILQPLVENAIKHGILPANRKCRIDVKGYSKGGYAYIEIIDNGAGMTEQQCAE
;
A
#
# COMPACT_ATOMS: atom_id res chain seq x y z
N ALA A 1 89.29 -62.55 30.73
CA ALA A 1 89.31 -61.66 29.55
C ALA A 1 87.93 -61.50 28.95
N TRP A 2 87.13 -62.57 28.82
CA TRP A 2 85.81 -62.52 28.19
C TRP A 2 84.77 -61.73 29.00
N TYR A 3 84.86 -61.66 30.25
CA TYR A 3 83.90 -60.96 31.11
C TYR A 3 84.08 -59.42 31.08
N THR A 4 85.27 -58.96 30.77
CA THR A 4 85.57 -57.51 30.66
C THR A 4 85.12 -56.95 29.31
N ASP A 5 85.28 -57.76 28.26
CA ASP A 5 84.83 -57.31 26.88
C ASP A 5 83.30 -57.23 26.76
N ILE A 6 82.57 -58.15 27.39
CA ILE A 6 81.13 -58.14 27.43
C ILE A 6 80.58 -56.86 28.18
N LYS A 7 81.23 -56.49 29.32
CA LYS A 7 80.86 -55.29 30.02
C LYS A 7 81.20 -53.99 29.33
N MET A 8 82.32 -53.95 28.60
CA MET A 8 82.62 -52.79 27.76
C MET A 8 81.72 -52.69 26.54
N TYR A 9 81.37 -53.78 25.95
CA TYR A 9 80.41 -53.80 24.84
C TYR A 9 79.00 -53.34 25.26
N ASP A 10 78.49 -53.78 26.40
CA ASP A 10 77.21 -53.39 26.96
C ASP A 10 77.19 -51.91 27.36
N LYS A 11 78.26 -51.32 27.81
CA LYS A 11 78.37 -49.89 28.17
C LYS A 11 78.44 -49.01 26.94
N ASN A 12 79.11 -49.43 25.87
CA ASN A 12 79.08 -48.65 24.58
C ASN A 12 77.76 -48.75 23.89
N VAL A 13 77.10 -49.92 23.86
CA VAL A 13 75.81 -50.11 23.26
C VAL A 13 74.73 -49.27 24.03
N SER A 14 74.78 -49.23 25.33
CA SER A 14 73.80 -48.37 26.10
C SER A 14 74.01 -46.88 25.90
N SER A 15 75.28 -46.44 25.70
CA SER A 15 75.61 -45.05 25.42
C SER A 15 75.14 -44.65 24.03
N ASP A 16 75.33 -45.51 23.02
CA ASP A 16 74.87 -45.23 21.62
C ASP A 16 73.33 -45.23 21.58
N TYR A 17 72.69 -46.15 22.32
CA TYR A 17 71.19 -46.16 22.41
C TYR A 17 70.65 -44.89 23.04
N MET A 18 71.26 -44.38 24.11
CA MET A 18 70.83 -43.11 24.72
C MET A 18 71.10 -41.92 23.85
N THR A 19 72.11 -41.91 23.02
CA THR A 19 72.44 -40.84 22.10
C THR A 19 71.45 -40.85 20.93
N ILE A 20 71.09 -42.02 20.40
CA ILE A 20 70.07 -42.19 19.37
C ILE A 20 68.70 -41.77 19.92
N LEU A 21 68.26 -42.20 21.08
CA LEU A 21 67.02 -41.87 21.74
C LEU A 21 66.83 -40.35 21.97
N SER A 22 67.94 -39.69 22.32
CA SER A 22 67.98 -38.24 22.56
C SER A 22 67.86 -37.47 21.19
N ALA A 23 68.55 -37.98 20.15
CA ALA A 23 68.48 -37.40 18.80
C ALA A 23 67.05 -37.53 18.20
N ASP A 24 66.40 -38.71 18.34
CA ASP A 24 65.02 -38.92 17.92
C ASP A 24 64.03 -38.04 18.72
N GLY A 25 64.23 -37.88 20.02
CA GLY A 25 63.41 -36.97 20.84
C GLY A 25 63.49 -35.50 20.39
N VAL A 26 64.71 -35.02 20.06
CA VAL A 26 64.93 -33.67 19.60
C VAL A 26 64.24 -33.49 18.22
N MET A 27 64.34 -34.49 17.31
CA MET A 27 63.74 -34.46 15.99
C MET A 27 62.19 -34.37 16.10
N VAL A 28 61.56 -35.12 17.00
CA VAL A 28 60.13 -35.06 17.25
C VAL A 28 59.69 -33.67 17.75
N VAL A 29 60.45 -33.07 18.67
CA VAL A 29 60.16 -31.71 19.14
C VAL A 29 60.25 -30.69 18.02
N ILE A 30 61.24 -30.79 17.15
CA ILE A 30 61.39 -29.89 15.95
C ILE A 30 60.19 -30.04 15.02
N ILE A 31 59.75 -31.29 14.77
CA ILE A 31 58.59 -31.55 13.91
C ILE A 31 57.31 -30.93 14.53
N VAL A 32 57.10 -31.11 15.82
CA VAL A 32 55.94 -30.54 16.53
C VAL A 32 55.94 -29.00 16.44
N ILE A 33 57.10 -28.39 16.67
CA ILE A 33 57.24 -26.93 16.54
C ILE A 33 56.92 -26.49 15.10
N PHE A 34 57.45 -27.17 14.12
CA PHE A 34 57.20 -26.84 12.69
C PHE A 34 55.75 -26.99 12.29
N VAL A 35 55.12 -28.10 12.68
CA VAL A 35 53.67 -28.34 12.45
C VAL A 35 52.82 -27.30 13.15
N THR A 36 53.15 -26.96 14.40
CA THR A 36 52.40 -25.92 15.13
C THR A 36 52.54 -24.56 14.47
N MET A 37 53.75 -24.20 14.05
CA MET A 37 54.02 -22.94 13.34
C MET A 37 53.28 -22.91 11.98
N PHE A 38 53.27 -24.03 11.27
CA PHE A 38 52.53 -24.15 10.01
C PHE A 38 51.02 -24.00 10.21
N ILE A 39 50.43 -24.62 11.23
CA ILE A 39 49.02 -24.48 11.58
C ILE A 39 48.66 -23.02 11.90
N LEU A 40 49.49 -22.37 12.72
CA LEU A 40 49.28 -20.96 13.10
C LEU A 40 49.39 -20.03 11.86
N MET A 41 50.36 -20.29 10.99
CA MET A 41 50.52 -19.54 9.75
C MET A 41 49.32 -19.74 8.84
N PHE A 42 48.86 -20.97 8.66
CA PHE A 42 47.68 -21.29 7.84
C PHE A 42 46.41 -20.66 8.41
N TYR A 43 46.19 -20.74 9.72
CA TYR A 43 45.07 -20.09 10.38
C TYR A 43 45.04 -18.57 10.12
N LYS A 44 46.17 -17.91 10.25
CA LYS A 44 46.31 -16.47 10.06
C LYS A 44 46.14 -16.07 8.59
N MET A 45 46.64 -16.89 7.66
CA MET A 45 46.64 -16.59 6.21
C MET A 45 45.32 -16.89 5.54
N TYR A 46 44.56 -17.91 5.98
CA TYR A 46 43.31 -18.32 5.32
C TYR A 46 42.06 -18.16 6.20
N THR A 47 42.11 -18.64 7.46
CA THR A 47 40.89 -18.68 8.28
C THR A 47 40.41 -17.27 8.70
N VAL A 48 41.34 -16.40 9.06
CA VAL A 48 40.98 -15.03 9.47
C VAL A 48 40.41 -14.20 8.36
N PRO A 49 41.00 -14.14 7.12
CA PRO A 49 40.42 -13.48 5.98
C PRO A 49 39.02 -14.02 5.60
N MET A 50 38.86 -15.35 5.58
CA MET A 50 37.60 -15.98 5.21
C MET A 50 36.46 -15.64 6.15
N ARG A 51 36.71 -15.53 7.46
CA ARG A 51 35.72 -15.04 8.45
C ARG A 51 35.31 -13.58 8.20
N LYS A 52 36.22 -12.74 7.72
CA LYS A 52 35.87 -11.36 7.35
C LYS A 52 34.90 -11.34 6.15
N VAL A 53 35.15 -12.16 5.14
CA VAL A 53 34.27 -12.31 3.98
C VAL A 53 32.88 -12.82 4.41
N GLU A 54 32.83 -13.87 5.22
CA GLU A 54 31.58 -14.40 5.78
C GLU A 54 30.76 -13.32 6.50
N LYS A 55 31.42 -12.54 7.37
CA LYS A 55 30.76 -11.45 8.10
C LYS A 55 30.26 -10.37 7.14
N TYR A 56 31.03 -10.06 6.10
CA TYR A 56 30.63 -9.09 5.08
C TYR A 56 29.38 -9.55 4.31
N LEU A 57 29.34 -10.82 3.88
CA LEU A 57 28.19 -11.40 3.20
C LEU A 57 26.93 -11.42 4.08
N ASN A 58 27.08 -11.82 5.34
CA ASN A 58 25.95 -11.88 6.28
C ASN A 58 25.36 -10.51 6.62
N ASN A 59 26.16 -9.46 6.55
CA ASN A 59 25.72 -8.09 6.82
C ASN A 59 25.26 -7.33 5.57
N PHE A 60 25.29 -7.96 4.41
CA PHE A 60 24.87 -7.31 3.17
C PHE A 60 23.39 -6.97 3.19
N SER A 61 23.04 -5.73 2.84
CA SER A 61 21.68 -5.25 2.69
C SER A 61 21.54 -4.43 1.41
N LEU A 62 20.52 -4.71 0.62
CA LEU A 62 20.23 -4.00 -0.64
C LEU A 62 19.93 -2.50 -0.43
N GLY A 63 19.35 -2.12 0.72
CA GLY A 63 19.00 -0.73 1.07
C GLY A 63 19.97 -0.04 2.02
N GLY A 64 21.00 -0.74 2.54
CA GLY A 64 21.94 -0.23 3.52
C GLY A 64 23.22 0.36 2.91
N LYS A 65 23.91 1.23 3.70
CA LYS A 65 25.31 1.57 3.43
C LYS A 65 26.17 0.38 3.86
N ASN A 66 26.56 -0.47 2.90
CA ASN A 66 27.52 -1.53 3.19
C ASN A 66 28.93 -0.96 3.06
N GLU A 67 29.80 -1.24 4.02
CA GLU A 67 31.21 -0.93 3.90
C GLU A 67 31.81 -1.85 2.82
N VAL A 68 32.49 -1.27 1.85
CA VAL A 68 33.19 -2.05 0.81
C VAL A 68 34.43 -2.68 1.46
N LEU A 69 34.52 -3.99 1.44
CA LEU A 69 35.70 -4.71 1.94
C LEU A 69 36.71 -4.81 0.79
N ASN A 70 37.76 -3.99 0.83
CA ASN A 70 38.69 -3.82 -0.31
C ASN A 70 39.95 -4.64 -0.20
N ASP A 71 40.42 -4.97 1.03
CA ASP A 71 41.67 -5.72 1.23
C ASP A 71 41.63 -6.58 2.50
N VAL A 72 41.88 -7.86 2.34
CA VAL A 72 42.00 -8.84 3.44
C VAL A 72 43.39 -9.44 3.52
N GLY A 73 44.35 -8.98 2.69
CA GLY A 73 45.75 -9.36 2.74
C GLY A 73 46.09 -10.68 2.03
N VAL A 74 45.20 -11.23 1.24
CA VAL A 74 45.41 -12.44 0.40
C VAL A 74 44.87 -12.13 -0.98
N GLU A 75 45.68 -12.19 -2.01
CA GLU A 75 45.37 -11.77 -3.38
C GLU A 75 44.16 -12.54 -3.94
N GLU A 76 44.14 -13.88 -3.81
CA GLU A 76 43.05 -14.73 -4.29
C GLU A 76 41.70 -14.43 -3.60
N VAL A 77 41.76 -14.01 -2.35
CA VAL A 77 40.53 -13.61 -1.58
C VAL A 77 40.07 -12.22 -2.02
N ASN A 78 40.99 -11.32 -2.34
CA ASN A 78 40.68 -9.99 -2.85
C ASN A 78 40.03 -10.06 -4.23
N ASP A 79 40.45 -10.96 -5.11
CA ASP A 79 39.82 -11.21 -6.41
C ASP A 79 38.36 -11.66 -6.23
N ILE A 80 38.11 -12.60 -5.34
CA ILE A 80 36.73 -13.05 -5.01
C ILE A 80 35.90 -11.89 -4.46
N LEU A 81 36.46 -11.06 -3.59
CA LEU A 81 35.77 -9.90 -3.04
C LEU A 81 35.41 -8.87 -4.13
N SER A 82 36.29 -8.65 -5.10
CA SER A 82 36.01 -7.80 -6.24
C SER A 82 34.78 -8.29 -7.02
N TYR A 83 34.73 -9.56 -7.37
CA TYR A 83 33.55 -10.16 -8.05
C TYR A 83 32.25 -10.06 -7.21
N ILE A 84 32.36 -10.24 -5.90
CA ILE A 84 31.21 -10.11 -4.98
C ILE A 84 30.71 -8.66 -4.94
N ASN A 85 31.63 -7.68 -4.87
CA ASN A 85 31.27 -6.26 -4.90
C ASN A 85 30.59 -5.87 -6.20
N ASP A 86 31.13 -6.30 -7.34
CA ASP A 86 30.53 -6.06 -8.66
C ASP A 86 29.13 -6.68 -8.76
N MET A 87 28.96 -7.91 -8.25
CA MET A 87 27.65 -8.57 -8.20
C MET A 87 26.66 -7.79 -7.32
N PHE A 88 27.09 -7.27 -6.18
CA PHE A 88 26.25 -6.47 -5.30
C PHE A 88 25.85 -5.14 -5.93
N ASP A 89 26.72 -4.50 -6.68
CA ASP A 89 26.43 -3.26 -7.40
C ASP A 89 25.40 -3.51 -8.52
N ILE A 90 25.54 -4.61 -9.25
CA ILE A 90 24.55 -5.03 -10.25
C ILE A 90 23.19 -5.29 -9.56
N MET A 91 23.17 -6.06 -8.47
CA MET A 91 21.92 -6.35 -7.74
C MET A 91 21.22 -5.07 -7.23
N ARG A 92 21.98 -4.09 -6.74
CA ARG A 92 21.43 -2.79 -6.32
C ARG A 92 20.84 -2.03 -7.51
N SER A 93 21.59 -1.95 -8.60
CA SER A 93 21.13 -1.29 -9.84
C SER A 93 19.82 -1.92 -10.34
N ASP A 94 19.75 -3.24 -10.35
CA ASP A 94 18.56 -3.96 -10.81
C ASP A 94 17.38 -3.81 -9.83
N ALA A 95 17.63 -3.84 -8.52
CA ALA A 95 16.60 -3.55 -7.53
C ALA A 95 16.02 -2.14 -7.71
N HIS A 96 16.85 -1.13 -7.91
CA HIS A 96 16.38 0.23 -8.20
C HIS A 96 15.57 0.31 -9.51
N LYS A 97 16.01 -0.36 -10.58
CA LYS A 97 15.25 -0.42 -11.83
C LYS A 97 13.90 -1.09 -11.66
N ILE A 98 13.82 -2.19 -10.89
CA ILE A 98 12.57 -2.91 -10.60
C ILE A 98 11.60 -1.98 -9.86
N VAL A 99 12.03 -1.33 -8.79
CA VAL A 99 11.18 -0.41 -8.01
C VAL A 99 10.68 0.74 -8.89
N HIS A 100 11.57 1.35 -9.68
CA HIS A 100 11.20 2.42 -10.61
C HIS A 100 10.18 1.94 -11.67
N THR A 101 10.44 0.77 -12.27
CA THR A 101 9.54 0.20 -13.30
C THR A 101 8.17 -0.14 -12.73
N GLN A 102 8.13 -0.71 -11.51
CA GLN A 102 6.86 -0.98 -10.81
C GLN A 102 6.08 0.31 -10.52
N GLY A 103 6.76 1.38 -10.12
CA GLY A 103 6.13 2.71 -9.92
C GLY A 103 5.48 3.21 -11.20
N VAL A 104 6.20 3.19 -12.32
CA VAL A 104 5.66 3.61 -13.64
C VAL A 104 4.50 2.73 -14.11
N LEU A 105 4.58 1.41 -13.89
CA LEU A 105 3.48 0.49 -14.25
C LEU A 105 2.23 0.76 -13.40
N TYR A 106 2.40 1.03 -12.12
CA TYR A 106 1.29 1.37 -11.23
C TYR A 106 0.60 2.68 -11.66
N GLU A 107 1.37 3.72 -11.97
CA GLU A 107 0.83 4.99 -12.49
C GLU A 107 0.02 4.79 -13.78
N LYS A 108 0.55 4.00 -14.73
CA LYS A 108 -0.15 3.67 -15.98
C LYS A 108 -1.43 2.88 -15.75
N GLU A 109 -1.45 1.96 -14.80
CA GLU A 109 -2.66 1.19 -14.48
C GLU A 109 -3.74 2.09 -13.86
N VAL A 110 -3.35 3.01 -12.95
CA VAL A 110 -4.26 4.02 -12.40
C VAL A 110 -4.82 4.93 -13.48
N GLU A 111 -3.97 5.39 -14.41
CA GLU A 111 -4.40 6.21 -15.54
C GLU A 111 -5.39 5.45 -16.45
N LYS A 112 -5.08 4.21 -16.77
CA LYS A 112 -5.98 3.33 -17.57
C LYS A 112 -7.33 3.14 -16.89
N GLN A 113 -7.35 2.91 -15.58
CA GLN A 113 -8.60 2.79 -14.84
C GLN A 113 -9.42 4.08 -14.85
N LYS A 114 -8.78 5.25 -14.73
CA LYS A 114 -9.44 6.55 -14.89
C LYS A 114 -10.06 6.72 -16.28
N ILE A 115 -9.31 6.35 -17.32
CA ILE A 115 -9.83 6.42 -18.72
C ILE A 115 -11.01 5.47 -18.91
N LEU A 116 -10.95 4.27 -18.37
CA LEU A 116 -12.06 3.31 -18.43
C LEU A 116 -13.30 3.84 -17.71
N LEU A 117 -13.15 4.37 -16.49
CA LEU A 117 -14.26 5.00 -15.76
C LEU A 117 -14.86 6.16 -16.56
N TYR A 118 -14.03 7.04 -17.11
CA TYR A 118 -14.46 8.14 -17.96
C TYR A 118 -15.20 7.62 -19.21
N THR A 119 -14.70 6.56 -19.85
CA THR A 119 -15.34 5.94 -21.02
C THR A 119 -16.70 5.36 -20.67
N TYR A 120 -16.84 4.68 -19.52
CA TYR A 120 -18.13 4.17 -19.04
C TYR A 120 -19.13 5.29 -18.75
N GLN A 121 -18.68 6.38 -18.14
CA GLN A 121 -19.51 7.56 -17.91
C GLN A 121 -19.97 8.21 -19.22
N MET A 122 -19.13 8.22 -20.26
CA MET A 122 -19.45 8.75 -21.59
C MET A 122 -20.35 7.83 -22.42
N GLN A 123 -20.47 6.53 -22.12
CA GLN A 123 -21.38 5.62 -22.86
C GLN A 123 -22.84 5.96 -22.68
N ILE A 124 -23.22 6.61 -21.58
CA ILE A 124 -24.52 7.28 -21.48
C ILE A 124 -24.37 8.61 -22.21
N GLN A 125 -24.83 8.72 -23.45
CA GLN A 125 -24.79 9.98 -24.19
C GLN A 125 -25.69 11.02 -23.50
N PRO A 126 -25.15 11.95 -22.67
CA PRO A 126 -25.98 12.90 -21.92
C PRO A 126 -26.82 13.74 -22.84
N HIS A 127 -26.28 14.10 -24.01
CA HIS A 127 -26.97 14.85 -25.01
C HIS A 127 -28.21 14.12 -25.55
N PHE A 128 -28.15 12.80 -25.77
CA PHE A 128 -29.32 12.01 -26.18
C PHE A 128 -30.41 12.05 -25.11
N LEU A 129 -30.04 11.92 -23.84
CA LEU A 129 -31.00 11.97 -22.72
C LEU A 129 -31.64 13.37 -22.62
N TYR A 130 -30.85 14.45 -22.72
CA TYR A 130 -31.38 15.81 -22.70
C TYR A 130 -32.38 16.05 -23.84
N ASN A 131 -32.06 15.60 -25.06
CA ASN A 131 -32.96 15.72 -26.21
C ASN A 131 -34.23 14.91 -26.01
N THR A 132 -34.11 13.70 -25.44
CA THR A 132 -35.26 12.84 -25.15
C THR A 132 -36.16 13.48 -24.09
N PHE A 133 -35.61 14.01 -23.01
CA PHE A 133 -36.40 14.75 -22.01
C PHE A 133 -37.01 16.03 -22.58
N GLY A 134 -36.31 16.72 -23.49
CA GLY A 134 -36.88 17.84 -24.23
C GLY A 134 -38.11 17.47 -25.06
N CYS A 135 -38.05 16.34 -25.77
CA CYS A 135 -39.22 15.82 -26.51
C CYS A 135 -40.37 15.45 -25.58
N ILE A 136 -40.09 14.81 -24.44
CA ILE A 136 -41.13 14.45 -23.45
C ILE A 136 -41.77 15.73 -22.89
N ASN A 137 -40.96 16.75 -22.56
CA ASN A 137 -41.49 18.04 -22.12
C ASN A 137 -42.36 18.74 -23.14
N TYR A 138 -42.00 18.70 -24.43
CA TYR A 138 -42.83 19.25 -25.49
C TYR A 138 -44.23 18.62 -25.50
N PHE A 139 -44.32 17.30 -25.46
CA PHE A 139 -45.62 16.61 -25.40
C PHE A 139 -46.35 16.85 -24.07
N ALA A 140 -45.61 16.92 -22.94
CA ALA A 140 -46.22 17.21 -21.66
C ALA A 140 -46.87 18.59 -21.60
N ILE A 141 -46.30 19.59 -22.28
CA ILE A 141 -46.87 20.92 -22.43
C ILE A 141 -48.12 20.84 -23.34
N GLU A 142 -48.04 20.15 -24.48
CA GLU A 142 -49.12 20.02 -25.44
C GLU A 142 -50.34 19.34 -24.80
N TYR A 143 -50.14 18.32 -23.98
CA TYR A 143 -51.20 17.58 -23.29
C TYR A 143 -51.55 18.12 -21.90
N ASN A 144 -50.97 19.28 -21.51
CA ASN A 144 -51.20 19.94 -20.23
C ASN A 144 -50.99 19.01 -19.02
N ALA A 145 -49.83 18.33 -19.00
CA ALA A 145 -49.41 17.38 -17.97
C ALA A 145 -48.28 17.97 -17.10
N PRO A 146 -48.56 18.84 -16.14
CA PRO A 146 -47.55 19.57 -15.36
C PRO A 146 -46.66 18.65 -14.52
N GLU A 147 -47.16 17.52 -14.03
CA GLU A 147 -46.39 16.55 -13.27
C GLU A 147 -45.28 15.91 -14.11
N ILE A 148 -45.52 15.66 -15.42
CA ILE A 148 -44.50 15.13 -16.33
C ILE A 148 -43.42 16.19 -16.59
N ILE A 149 -43.81 17.47 -16.73
CA ILE A 149 -42.86 18.57 -16.88
C ILE A 149 -41.94 18.66 -15.63
N GLU A 150 -42.51 18.58 -14.44
CA GLU A 150 -41.75 18.68 -13.21
C GLU A 150 -40.77 17.50 -13.02
N ILE A 151 -41.19 16.28 -13.37
CA ILE A 151 -40.30 15.09 -13.32
C ILE A 151 -39.15 15.24 -14.31
N THR A 152 -39.44 15.56 -15.59
CA THR A 152 -38.44 15.65 -16.67
C THR A 152 -37.45 16.80 -16.45
N ASP A 153 -37.89 17.94 -15.93
CA ASP A 153 -37.04 19.07 -15.55
C ASP A 153 -36.09 18.66 -14.39
N SER A 154 -36.65 18.02 -13.36
CA SER A 154 -35.86 17.54 -12.24
C SER A 154 -34.84 16.48 -12.64
N LEU A 155 -35.23 15.50 -13.51
CA LEU A 155 -34.31 14.49 -14.05
C LEU A 155 -33.20 15.12 -14.89
N THR A 156 -33.52 16.12 -15.72
CA THR A 156 -32.53 16.85 -16.51
C THR A 156 -31.50 17.54 -15.64
N LYS A 157 -31.93 18.18 -14.54
CA LYS A 157 -31.04 18.85 -13.58
C LYS A 157 -30.15 17.85 -12.81
N ILE A 158 -30.74 16.74 -12.37
CA ILE A 158 -29.99 15.64 -11.72
C ILE A 158 -28.94 15.07 -12.66
N LEU A 159 -29.33 14.77 -13.92
CA LEU A 159 -28.38 14.21 -14.88
C LEU A 159 -27.26 15.21 -15.22
N ARG A 160 -27.57 16.48 -15.38
CA ARG A 160 -26.57 17.53 -15.61
C ARG A 160 -25.59 17.60 -14.43
N TYR A 161 -26.10 17.64 -13.19
CA TYR A 161 -25.29 17.65 -11.99
C TYR A 161 -24.37 16.42 -11.93
N SER A 162 -24.88 15.22 -12.22
CA SER A 162 -24.10 13.98 -12.19
C SER A 162 -23.01 13.89 -13.27
N VAL A 163 -23.20 14.55 -14.43
CA VAL A 163 -22.23 14.56 -15.54
C VAL A 163 -21.20 15.68 -15.37
N ASP A 164 -21.64 16.86 -14.93
CA ASP A 164 -20.82 18.07 -14.84
C ASP A 164 -20.13 18.22 -13.48
N SER A 165 -20.50 17.39 -12.47
CA SER A 165 -19.92 17.51 -11.13
C SER A 165 -18.41 17.30 -11.16
N SER A 166 -17.66 18.35 -10.78
CA SER A 166 -16.25 18.30 -10.50
C SER A 166 -15.97 17.45 -9.25
N ALA A 167 -14.70 17.07 -9.02
CA ALA A 167 -14.30 16.36 -7.80
C ALA A 167 -14.70 17.09 -6.50
N GLU A 168 -14.86 18.44 -6.59
CA GLU A 168 -15.32 19.31 -5.50
C GLU A 168 -16.53 20.12 -5.96
N THR A 169 -17.52 20.25 -5.08
CA THR A 169 -18.76 21.02 -5.27
C THR A 169 -19.08 21.80 -3.99
N ARG A 170 -20.12 22.61 -3.99
CA ARG A 170 -20.57 23.33 -2.80
C ARG A 170 -21.75 22.60 -2.14
N ILE A 171 -21.91 22.79 -0.84
CA ILE A 171 -23.07 22.26 -0.10
C ILE A 171 -24.39 22.72 -0.73
N ASN A 172 -24.48 23.96 -1.20
CA ASN A 172 -25.67 24.46 -1.88
C ASN A 172 -26.04 23.68 -3.15
N ASP A 173 -25.05 23.21 -3.91
CA ASP A 173 -25.26 22.39 -5.10
C ASP A 173 -25.74 20.98 -4.73
N GLU A 174 -25.17 20.37 -3.68
CA GLU A 174 -25.62 19.11 -3.11
C GLU A 174 -27.09 19.20 -2.63
N LEU A 175 -27.44 20.29 -1.94
CA LEU A 175 -28.81 20.53 -1.50
C LEU A 175 -29.77 20.75 -2.66
N SER A 176 -29.31 21.35 -3.75
CA SER A 176 -30.10 21.52 -4.98
C SER A 176 -30.40 20.15 -5.61
N TYR A 177 -29.42 19.24 -5.68
CA TYR A 177 -29.65 17.85 -6.07
C TYR A 177 -30.74 17.19 -5.20
N ILE A 178 -30.63 17.30 -3.88
CA ILE A 178 -31.61 16.74 -2.92
C ILE A 178 -33.01 17.28 -3.22
N ARG A 179 -33.15 18.61 -3.46
CA ARG A 179 -34.46 19.22 -3.80
C ARG A 179 -35.06 18.61 -5.07
N TRP A 180 -34.28 18.43 -6.14
CA TRP A 180 -34.76 17.83 -7.38
C TRP A 180 -35.13 16.36 -7.21
N TYR A 181 -34.33 15.61 -6.51
CA TYR A 181 -34.59 14.21 -6.22
C TYR A 181 -35.85 14.02 -5.38
N MET A 182 -36.01 14.81 -4.33
CA MET A 182 -37.20 14.80 -3.51
C MET A 182 -38.48 15.17 -4.25
N LYS A 183 -38.41 16.12 -5.20
CA LYS A 183 -39.58 16.45 -6.07
C LYS A 183 -40.06 15.22 -6.83
N ILE A 184 -39.17 14.48 -7.46
CA ILE A 184 -39.51 13.25 -8.18
C ILE A 184 -40.10 12.22 -7.21
N MET A 185 -39.50 12.05 -6.06
CA MET A 185 -39.97 11.07 -5.06
C MET A 185 -41.34 11.44 -4.47
N MET A 186 -41.61 12.71 -4.25
CA MET A 186 -42.94 13.21 -3.79
C MET A 186 -44.03 12.99 -4.84
N LEU A 187 -43.75 13.21 -6.15
CA LEU A 187 -44.67 12.89 -7.22
C LEU A 187 -44.92 11.40 -7.37
N ARG A 188 -43.91 10.58 -7.20
CA ARG A 188 -44.00 9.11 -7.27
C ARG A 188 -44.74 8.49 -6.07
N TYR A 189 -44.61 9.11 -4.89
CA TYR A 189 -45.21 8.64 -3.64
C TYR A 189 -45.95 9.80 -2.94
N PRO A 190 -47.11 10.19 -3.46
CA PRO A 190 -47.90 11.30 -2.91
C PRO A 190 -48.17 11.08 -1.42
N ASP A 191 -48.08 12.14 -0.62
CA ASP A 191 -48.34 12.15 0.82
C ASP A 191 -47.48 11.25 1.71
N LYS A 192 -46.43 10.65 1.14
CA LYS A 192 -45.51 9.76 1.89
C LYS A 192 -44.37 10.50 2.59
N MET A 193 -43.94 11.63 2.02
CA MET A 193 -42.72 12.30 2.50
C MET A 193 -42.75 13.81 2.43
N GLU A 194 -41.99 14.44 3.28
CA GLU A 194 -41.71 15.88 3.29
C GLU A 194 -40.20 16.11 3.45
N LEU A 195 -39.72 17.21 2.89
CA LEU A 195 -38.33 17.67 3.01
C LEU A 195 -38.31 19.02 3.72
N ASN A 196 -37.49 19.14 4.75
CA ASN A 196 -37.14 20.39 5.38
C ASN A 196 -35.64 20.62 5.32
N ILE A 197 -35.19 21.81 4.90
CA ILE A 197 -33.76 22.16 4.82
C ILE A 197 -33.57 23.44 5.64
N ASP A 198 -32.72 23.34 6.65
CA ASP A 198 -32.37 24.41 7.57
C ASP A 198 -30.82 24.42 7.70
N VAL A 199 -30.16 25.20 6.85
CA VAL A 199 -28.70 25.25 6.70
C VAL A 199 -28.24 26.70 6.73
N ASP A 200 -27.28 26.99 7.60
CA ASP A 200 -26.67 28.31 7.75
C ASP A 200 -25.98 28.76 6.46
N ASP A 201 -26.08 30.04 6.11
CA ASP A 201 -25.50 30.61 4.87
C ASP A 201 -23.99 30.35 4.77
N GLU A 202 -23.27 30.38 5.89
CA GLU A 202 -21.82 30.11 5.93
C GLU A 202 -21.47 28.65 5.52
N VAL A 203 -22.38 27.71 5.79
CA VAL A 203 -22.21 26.29 5.47
C VAL A 203 -22.51 26.03 4.00
N LEU A 204 -23.44 26.77 3.39
CA LEU A 204 -23.85 26.61 2.00
C LEU A 204 -22.71 26.78 1.00
N GLU A 205 -21.74 27.66 1.31
CA GLU A 205 -20.63 27.99 0.43
C GLU A 205 -19.40 27.08 0.61
N LEU A 206 -19.42 26.15 1.56
CA LEU A 206 -18.31 25.23 1.80
C LEU A 206 -18.14 24.25 0.65
N ALA A 207 -16.87 24.05 0.27
CA ALA A 207 -16.49 23.05 -0.71
C ALA A 207 -16.47 21.65 -0.06
N VAL A 208 -17.07 20.68 -0.73
CA VAL A 208 -17.15 19.28 -0.32
C VAL A 208 -16.93 18.36 -1.52
N PRO A 209 -16.55 17.09 -1.30
CA PRO A 209 -16.59 16.12 -2.38
C PRO A 209 -17.99 15.99 -2.97
N GLY A 210 -18.08 15.97 -4.31
CA GLY A 210 -19.37 15.84 -4.99
C GLY A 210 -20.08 14.53 -4.65
N MET A 211 -21.41 14.57 -4.60
CA MET A 211 -22.31 13.44 -4.31
C MET A 211 -22.15 12.86 -2.89
N ILE A 212 -21.75 13.66 -1.90
CA ILE A 212 -21.58 13.18 -0.52
C ILE A 212 -22.90 13.08 0.24
N LEU A 213 -23.86 13.99 0.00
CA LEU A 213 -25.15 13.98 0.68
C LEU A 213 -26.18 13.06 0.01
N GLN A 214 -26.04 12.83 -1.29
CA GLN A 214 -26.96 11.99 -2.07
C GLN A 214 -27.17 10.59 -1.47
N PRO A 215 -26.12 9.78 -1.18
CA PRO A 215 -26.32 8.44 -0.67
C PRO A 215 -27.03 8.41 0.69
N LEU A 216 -26.85 9.44 1.51
CA LEU A 216 -27.47 9.55 2.83
C LEU A 216 -28.97 9.77 2.69
N VAL A 217 -29.41 10.68 1.80
CA VAL A 217 -30.82 10.93 1.53
C VAL A 217 -31.48 9.74 0.84
N GLU A 218 -30.81 9.11 -0.12
CA GLU A 218 -31.33 7.90 -0.77
C GLU A 218 -31.55 6.77 0.24
N ASN A 219 -30.61 6.57 1.17
CA ASN A 219 -30.73 5.60 2.25
C ASN A 219 -31.91 5.93 3.19
N ALA A 220 -32.05 7.20 3.62
CA ALA A 220 -33.17 7.64 4.43
C ALA A 220 -34.51 7.36 3.74
N ILE A 221 -34.62 7.59 2.44
CA ILE A 221 -35.86 7.30 1.68
C ILE A 221 -36.07 5.79 1.58
N LYS A 222 -35.09 5.05 1.08
CA LYS A 222 -35.22 3.62 0.74
C LYS A 222 -35.45 2.76 1.99
N HIS A 223 -34.70 3.03 3.06
CA HIS A 223 -34.71 2.20 4.27
C HIS A 223 -35.51 2.80 5.42
N GLY A 224 -35.66 4.13 5.47
CA GLY A 224 -36.44 4.83 6.50
C GLY A 224 -37.89 5.05 6.08
N ILE A 225 -38.12 5.79 4.99
CA ILE A 225 -39.45 6.33 4.64
C ILE A 225 -40.32 5.33 3.90
N LEU A 226 -39.81 4.68 2.85
CA LEU A 226 -40.63 3.78 2.03
C LEU A 226 -41.19 2.57 2.80
N PRO A 227 -40.45 1.95 3.75
CA PRO A 227 -41.01 0.89 4.57
C PRO A 227 -42.01 1.38 5.63
N ALA A 228 -41.97 2.65 6.02
CA ALA A 228 -42.87 3.21 7.00
C ALA A 228 -44.28 3.34 6.43
N ASN A 229 -45.29 2.91 7.23
CA ASN A 229 -46.70 2.95 6.83
C ASN A 229 -47.38 4.27 7.20
N ARG A 230 -46.65 5.38 7.19
CA ARG A 230 -47.11 6.74 7.54
C ARG A 230 -46.36 7.78 6.74
N LYS A 231 -46.84 9.02 6.80
CA LYS A 231 -46.12 10.18 6.26
C LYS A 231 -44.87 10.42 7.10
N CYS A 232 -43.71 10.53 6.44
CA CYS A 232 -42.43 10.75 7.08
C CYS A 232 -41.79 12.05 6.61
N ARG A 233 -40.78 12.51 7.34
CA ARG A 233 -40.03 13.74 7.01
C ARG A 233 -38.53 13.47 7.02
N ILE A 234 -37.86 14.14 6.12
CA ILE A 234 -36.40 14.29 6.11
C ILE A 234 -36.08 15.72 6.49
N ASP A 235 -35.31 15.90 7.55
CA ASP A 235 -34.75 17.18 7.96
C ASP A 235 -33.26 17.19 7.62
N VAL A 236 -32.82 18.16 6.83
CA VAL A 236 -31.40 18.42 6.55
C VAL A 236 -31.02 19.68 7.32
N LYS A 237 -30.10 19.56 8.26
CA LYS A 237 -29.61 20.68 9.07
C LYS A 237 -28.13 20.90 8.82
N GLY A 238 -27.73 22.17 8.71
CA GLY A 238 -26.33 22.55 8.55
C GLY A 238 -25.96 23.72 9.45
N TYR A 239 -24.91 23.56 10.24
CA TYR A 239 -24.47 24.59 11.19
C TYR A 239 -22.96 24.53 11.42
N SER A 240 -22.37 25.64 11.89
CA SER A 240 -20.98 25.72 12.28
C SER A 240 -20.82 25.70 13.80
N LYS A 241 -19.92 24.85 14.31
CA LYS A 241 -19.62 24.76 15.75
C LYS A 241 -18.16 24.36 15.99
N GLY A 242 -17.45 25.15 16.81
CA GLY A 242 -16.09 24.82 17.24
C GLY A 242 -15.06 24.75 16.09
N GLY A 243 -15.26 25.51 15.00
CA GLY A 243 -14.38 25.52 13.81
C GLY A 243 -14.66 24.37 12.82
N TYR A 244 -15.72 23.61 13.03
CA TYR A 244 -16.19 22.54 12.13
C TYR A 244 -17.58 22.88 11.61
N ALA A 245 -17.86 22.50 10.37
CA ALA A 245 -19.21 22.48 9.81
C ALA A 245 -19.83 21.09 9.99
N TYR A 246 -21.07 21.08 10.42
CA TYR A 246 -21.87 19.88 10.62
C TYR A 246 -23.05 19.89 9.65
N ILE A 247 -23.29 18.75 9.00
CA ILE A 247 -24.49 18.51 8.22
C ILE A 247 -25.15 17.26 8.77
N GLU A 248 -26.39 17.38 9.19
CA GLU A 248 -27.20 16.31 9.74
C GLU A 248 -28.38 16.01 8.81
N ILE A 249 -28.54 14.74 8.46
CA ILE A 249 -29.70 14.23 7.74
C ILE A 249 -30.48 13.35 8.70
N ILE A 250 -31.68 13.78 9.05
CA ILE A 250 -32.52 13.16 10.05
C ILE A 250 -33.81 12.70 9.37
N ASP A 251 -34.13 11.42 9.45
CA ASP A 251 -35.42 10.90 9.03
C ASP A 251 -36.20 10.40 10.26
N ASN A 252 -37.52 10.46 10.16
CA ASN A 252 -38.45 9.90 11.15
C ASN A 252 -39.11 8.61 10.64
N GLY A 253 -38.43 7.85 9.77
CA GLY A 253 -38.92 6.64 9.11
C GLY A 253 -39.11 5.43 10.02
N ALA A 254 -38.87 4.23 9.48
CA ALA A 254 -39.02 2.96 10.17
C ALA A 254 -37.95 2.71 11.24
N GLY A 255 -36.79 3.41 11.15
CA GLY A 255 -35.63 3.18 11.99
C GLY A 255 -34.83 1.93 11.59
N MET A 256 -33.73 1.68 12.32
CA MET A 256 -32.85 0.51 12.13
C MET A 256 -32.84 -0.34 13.40
N THR A 257 -32.68 -1.64 13.25
CA THR A 257 -32.46 -2.57 14.36
C THR A 257 -31.04 -2.45 14.89
N GLU A 258 -30.77 -2.88 16.13
CA GLU A 258 -29.43 -2.88 16.70
C GLU A 258 -28.40 -3.65 15.84
N GLN A 259 -28.83 -4.71 15.15
CA GLN A 259 -27.98 -5.47 14.22
C GLN A 259 -27.62 -4.66 12.96
N GLN A 260 -28.57 -3.90 12.43
CA GLN A 260 -28.35 -3.04 11.25
C GLN A 260 -27.51 -1.79 11.56
N CYS A 261 -27.45 -1.37 12.83
CA CYS A 261 -26.57 -0.26 13.24
C CYS A 261 -25.10 -0.70 13.45
N ALA A 262 -24.84 -2.01 13.60
CA ALA A 262 -23.50 -2.57 13.86
C ALA A 262 -22.77 -3.01 12.59
N GLU A 263 -23.45 -3.14 11.46
CA GLU A 263 -22.92 -3.39 10.12
C GLU A 263 -22.57 -2.08 9.38
#